data_5f61422ca005bfbc1362acd97a321061
#
_entry.id   5f61422ca005bfbc1362acd97a321061
#
_cell.length_a   1.000
_cell.length_b   1.000
_cell.length_c   1.000
_cell.angle_alpha   90.00
_cell.angle_beta   90.00
_cell.angle_gamma   90.00
#
_symmetry.space_group_name_H-M   'P 1'
#
loop_
_entity.id
_entity.type
_entity.pdbx_description
1 polymer ?
#
loop_
_entity_poly.entity_id
_entity_poly.type
_entity_poly.pdbx_seq_one_letter_code
_entity_poly.pdbx_strand_id
1 'polypeptide(L)'
;MKFADYEMEKAVLGCMIADRSVIPNIVRAVSEADFSVPFNRELFRKIIEISGRGTQLDVITLNAETGNKDPAYVASITDTVPSGANFAFYCEKVKRLSMTRALYKLLEESRKATPDNVDQVLGNLIASAAEIAEEGGGDDVKTARDFILPMIEDIEYAAKHRRALSGYDTGFENINQITSGLQNEYIVIGARASVGKTALGMNITRALAQQGIPTAYFSLEMSSKALLMRMVSDLSAVQAGALKGGFISTEQVTKICNKMYDMAEYKIYPVDNTSGRFDKILSMSRYMVRCLGVKVIFIDHASLMKYRDRKIQRHEQFSEMSNELQNLQRELDVPIILLAQLGRDSEGRRPTLADLRESGGFEQDADQVWLMFRERAKEATDTNIPTEVNIAKNRNGACGTANLLFQPHFVRFVDKADKRYEGGKE
;
A
#
# COMPACT_ATOMS: atom_id res chain seq x y z
N MET A 1 -14.96 -32.61 -14.32
CA MET A 1 -14.81 -31.44 -13.43
C MET A 1 -15.24 -30.18 -14.18
N LYS A 2 -16.03 -29.30 -13.57
CA LYS A 2 -16.35 -28.00 -14.18
C LYS A 2 -15.07 -27.15 -14.19
N PHE A 3 -14.71 -26.53 -15.31
CA PHE A 3 -13.48 -25.74 -15.50
C PHE A 3 -12.18 -26.55 -15.45
N ALA A 4 -12.10 -27.61 -16.19
CA ALA A 4 -10.90 -28.37 -16.49
C ALA A 4 -10.71 -28.49 -18.00
N ASP A 5 -9.49 -28.35 -18.46
CA ASP A 5 -9.10 -28.61 -19.86
C ASP A 5 -7.91 -29.56 -19.85
N TYR A 6 -8.19 -30.82 -20.05
CA TYR A 6 -7.20 -31.89 -19.96
C TYR A 6 -6.15 -31.81 -21.05
N GLU A 7 -6.50 -31.31 -22.22
CA GLU A 7 -5.57 -31.16 -23.34
C GLU A 7 -4.57 -30.04 -23.08
N MET A 8 -5.00 -28.93 -22.45
CA MET A 8 -4.10 -27.86 -22.04
C MET A 8 -3.12 -28.33 -20.94
N GLU A 9 -3.61 -29.11 -19.97
CA GLU A 9 -2.74 -29.68 -18.94
C GLU A 9 -1.69 -30.62 -19.56
N LYS A 10 -2.08 -31.50 -20.49
CA LYS A 10 -1.18 -32.35 -21.25
C LYS A 10 -0.18 -31.52 -22.06
N ALA A 11 -0.63 -30.46 -22.71
CA ALA A 11 0.23 -29.62 -23.52
C ALA A 11 1.35 -28.96 -22.68
N VAL A 12 1.03 -28.51 -21.44
CA VAL A 12 2.05 -27.99 -20.52
C VAL A 12 3.10 -29.05 -20.21
N LEU A 13 2.66 -30.27 -19.81
CA LEU A 13 3.57 -31.37 -19.50
C LEU A 13 4.36 -31.78 -20.74
N GLY A 14 3.73 -31.81 -21.91
CA GLY A 14 4.38 -32.11 -23.20
C GLY A 14 5.49 -31.15 -23.55
N CYS A 15 5.26 -29.83 -23.33
CA CYS A 15 6.30 -28.81 -23.50
C CYS A 15 7.51 -29.04 -22.60
N MET A 16 7.30 -29.44 -21.34
CA MET A 16 8.40 -29.77 -20.41
C MET A 16 9.25 -30.97 -20.84
N ILE A 17 8.60 -31.96 -21.47
CA ILE A 17 9.29 -33.16 -21.98
C ILE A 17 10.02 -32.86 -23.30
N ALA A 18 9.36 -32.11 -24.22
CA ALA A 18 9.89 -31.80 -25.53
C ALA A 18 11.07 -30.81 -25.48
N ASP A 19 11.05 -29.86 -24.55
CA ASP A 19 12.10 -28.85 -24.41
C ASP A 19 12.36 -28.53 -22.93
N ARG A 20 13.48 -29.01 -22.42
CA ARG A 20 13.87 -28.79 -21.02
C ARG A 20 14.18 -27.31 -20.70
N SER A 21 14.56 -26.53 -21.68
CA SER A 21 14.92 -25.13 -21.49
C SER A 21 13.74 -24.28 -21.03
N VAL A 22 12.51 -24.73 -21.31
CA VAL A 22 11.28 -24.02 -20.88
C VAL A 22 10.80 -24.43 -19.47
N ILE A 23 11.33 -25.48 -18.87
CA ILE A 23 10.91 -25.95 -17.54
C ILE A 23 10.98 -24.85 -16.49
N PRO A 24 12.07 -24.07 -16.34
CA PRO A 24 12.12 -22.98 -15.36
C PRO A 24 11.02 -21.92 -15.55
N ASN A 25 10.66 -21.65 -16.80
CA ASN A 25 9.60 -20.69 -17.12
C ASN A 25 8.22 -21.26 -16.81
N ILE A 26 7.98 -22.54 -17.10
CA ILE A 26 6.72 -23.21 -16.77
C ILE A 26 6.51 -23.30 -15.26
N VAL A 27 7.55 -23.64 -14.48
CA VAL A 27 7.48 -23.71 -13.01
C VAL A 27 7.20 -22.35 -12.37
N ARG A 28 7.59 -21.26 -13.03
CA ARG A 28 7.20 -19.89 -12.60
C ARG A 28 5.74 -19.58 -12.90
N ALA A 29 5.22 -20.04 -14.03
CA ALA A 29 3.88 -19.69 -14.51
C ALA A 29 2.78 -20.53 -13.87
N VAL A 30 3.04 -21.80 -13.55
CA VAL A 30 2.07 -22.75 -12.98
C VAL A 30 2.71 -23.62 -11.90
N SER A 31 1.89 -24.00 -10.93
CA SER A 31 2.24 -24.90 -9.83
C SER A 31 1.54 -26.26 -9.96
N GLU A 32 1.94 -27.23 -9.16
CA GLU A 32 1.27 -28.53 -9.07
C GLU A 32 -0.23 -28.40 -8.79
N ALA A 33 -0.63 -27.42 -7.96
CA ALA A 33 -2.01 -27.18 -7.56
C ALA A 33 -2.90 -26.70 -8.73
N ASP A 34 -2.30 -26.14 -9.78
CA ASP A 34 -3.02 -25.62 -10.93
C ASP A 34 -3.59 -26.71 -11.85
N PHE A 35 -3.06 -27.92 -11.75
CA PHE A 35 -3.58 -29.06 -12.53
C PHE A 35 -4.84 -29.66 -11.87
N SER A 36 -5.86 -29.92 -12.67
CA SER A 36 -7.12 -30.52 -12.20
C SER A 36 -7.02 -32.04 -12.02
N VAL A 37 -6.20 -32.69 -12.84
CA VAL A 37 -6.02 -34.15 -12.83
C VAL A 37 -4.93 -34.55 -11.82
N PRO A 38 -5.25 -35.39 -10.82
CA PRO A 38 -4.25 -35.81 -9.81
C PRO A 38 -2.99 -36.42 -10.41
N PHE A 39 -3.12 -37.19 -11.49
CA PHE A 39 -1.97 -37.81 -12.15
C PHE A 39 -1.10 -36.76 -12.88
N ASN A 40 -1.70 -35.70 -13.47
CA ASN A 40 -0.94 -34.61 -14.05
C ASN A 40 -0.13 -33.83 -12.98
N ARG A 41 -0.67 -33.67 -11.77
CA ARG A 41 0.07 -33.11 -10.63
C ARG A 41 1.31 -33.93 -10.31
N GLU A 42 1.14 -35.27 -10.21
CA GLU A 42 2.24 -36.18 -9.95
C GLU A 42 3.30 -36.14 -11.06
N LEU A 43 2.86 -36.13 -12.33
CA LEU A 43 3.76 -35.99 -13.47
C LEU A 43 4.53 -34.65 -13.45
N PHE A 44 3.86 -33.54 -13.21
CA PHE A 44 4.49 -32.23 -13.11
C PHE A 44 5.61 -32.25 -12.06
N ARG A 45 5.32 -32.72 -10.85
CA ARG A 45 6.30 -32.83 -9.78
C ARG A 45 7.46 -33.72 -10.17
N LYS A 46 7.20 -34.92 -10.78
CA LYS A 46 8.24 -35.86 -11.21
C LYS A 46 9.14 -35.30 -12.30
N ILE A 47 8.58 -34.58 -13.27
CA ILE A 47 9.36 -33.90 -14.30
C ILE A 47 10.36 -32.91 -13.69
N ILE A 48 9.92 -32.12 -12.69
CA ILE A 48 10.79 -31.17 -11.98
C ILE A 48 11.88 -31.90 -11.21
N GLU A 49 11.55 -32.99 -10.48
CA GLU A 49 12.51 -33.80 -9.73
C GLU A 49 13.59 -34.40 -10.65
N ILE A 50 13.19 -34.99 -11.78
CA ILE A 50 14.10 -35.61 -12.77
C ILE A 50 15.00 -34.54 -13.39
N SER A 51 14.43 -33.38 -13.77
CA SER A 51 15.19 -32.28 -14.35
C SER A 51 16.23 -31.73 -13.37
N GLY A 52 15.88 -31.58 -12.08
CA GLY A 52 16.78 -31.12 -11.03
C GLY A 52 17.96 -32.06 -10.74
N ARG A 53 17.79 -33.38 -10.97
CA ARG A 53 18.85 -34.41 -10.81
C ARG A 53 19.78 -34.46 -12.03
N GLY A 54 19.51 -33.74 -13.10
CA GLY A 54 20.29 -33.84 -14.36
C GLY A 54 20.09 -35.12 -15.14
N THR A 55 19.15 -35.99 -14.74
CA THR A 55 18.81 -37.25 -15.43
C THR A 55 18.11 -36.94 -16.75
N GLN A 56 18.29 -37.81 -17.75
CA GLN A 56 17.60 -37.64 -19.04
C GLN A 56 16.09 -37.79 -18.85
N LEU A 57 15.32 -36.77 -19.25
CA LEU A 57 13.86 -36.77 -19.19
C LEU A 57 13.32 -37.33 -20.51
N ASP A 58 12.74 -38.53 -20.46
CA ASP A 58 12.03 -39.16 -21.54
C ASP A 58 10.84 -39.99 -21.00
N VAL A 59 10.03 -40.54 -21.92
CA VAL A 59 8.83 -41.30 -21.58
C VAL A 59 9.17 -42.52 -20.72
N ILE A 60 10.31 -43.17 -20.97
CA ILE A 60 10.72 -44.39 -20.26
C ILE A 60 11.08 -44.05 -18.81
N THR A 61 11.92 -43.03 -18.62
CA THR A 61 12.34 -42.56 -17.31
C THR A 61 11.13 -42.07 -16.50
N LEU A 62 10.23 -41.30 -17.12
CA LEU A 62 9.04 -40.79 -16.45
C LEU A 62 8.07 -41.90 -16.04
N ASN A 63 7.88 -42.91 -16.89
CA ASN A 63 7.08 -44.11 -16.54
C ASN A 63 7.69 -44.87 -15.36
N ALA A 64 9.00 -45.07 -15.36
CA ALA A 64 9.67 -45.74 -14.25
C ALA A 64 9.50 -44.98 -12.92
N GLU A 65 9.67 -43.65 -12.92
CA GLU A 65 9.54 -42.80 -11.72
C GLU A 65 8.09 -42.67 -11.23
N THR A 66 7.09 -42.88 -12.08
CA THR A 66 5.67 -42.92 -11.70
C THR A 66 5.15 -44.34 -11.41
N GLY A 67 6.05 -45.35 -11.40
CA GLY A 67 5.70 -46.72 -11.11
C GLY A 67 4.86 -47.39 -12.20
N ASN A 68 5.00 -46.96 -13.46
CA ASN A 68 4.25 -47.50 -14.63
C ASN A 68 2.73 -47.50 -14.45
N LYS A 69 2.16 -46.49 -13.80
CA LYS A 69 0.72 -46.39 -13.50
C LYS A 69 -0.14 -46.32 -14.75
N ASP A 70 0.29 -45.53 -15.75
CA ASP A 70 -0.39 -45.38 -17.04
C ASP A 70 0.60 -45.02 -18.16
N PRO A 71 1.35 -46.01 -18.69
CA PRO A 71 2.35 -45.76 -19.72
C PRO A 71 1.76 -45.20 -21.03
N ALA A 72 0.51 -45.58 -21.35
CA ALA A 72 -0.15 -45.12 -22.55
C ALA A 72 -0.49 -43.59 -22.45
N TYR A 73 -0.91 -43.18 -21.27
CA TYR A 73 -1.17 -41.77 -21.02
C TYR A 73 0.12 -40.92 -21.08
N VAL A 74 1.21 -41.40 -20.46
CA VAL A 74 2.50 -40.70 -20.48
C VAL A 74 3.03 -40.59 -21.91
N ALA A 75 2.90 -41.66 -22.73
CA ALA A 75 3.27 -41.61 -24.13
C ALA A 75 2.40 -40.58 -24.91
N SER A 76 1.10 -40.52 -24.64
CA SER A 76 0.21 -39.58 -25.30
C SER A 76 0.52 -38.09 -25.02
N ILE A 77 1.21 -37.80 -23.90
CA ILE A 77 1.64 -36.43 -23.57
C ILE A 77 2.70 -35.92 -24.55
N THR A 78 3.64 -36.79 -24.94
CA THR A 78 4.70 -36.42 -25.90
C THR A 78 4.16 -36.15 -27.30
N ASP A 79 3.05 -36.79 -27.67
CA ASP A 79 2.41 -36.59 -28.97
C ASP A 79 1.52 -35.33 -29.01
N THR A 80 1.23 -34.72 -27.85
CA THR A 80 0.32 -33.58 -27.76
C THR A 80 0.93 -32.29 -28.36
N VAL A 81 2.23 -32.09 -28.21
CA VAL A 81 2.91 -30.87 -28.70
C VAL A 81 4.25 -31.22 -29.37
N PRO A 82 4.54 -30.62 -30.54
CA PRO A 82 5.79 -30.88 -31.26
C PRO A 82 7.01 -30.16 -30.68
N SER A 83 6.80 -29.15 -29.84
CA SER A 83 7.87 -28.30 -29.25
C SER A 83 7.39 -27.53 -28.03
N GLY A 84 8.35 -26.98 -27.25
CA GLY A 84 8.04 -26.11 -26.10
C GLY A 84 7.61 -24.67 -26.47
N ALA A 85 7.56 -24.28 -27.74
CA ALA A 85 7.44 -22.88 -28.16
C ALA A 85 6.18 -22.16 -27.63
N ASN A 86 5.06 -22.87 -27.50
CA ASN A 86 3.76 -22.29 -27.07
C ASN A 86 3.46 -22.48 -25.58
N PHE A 87 4.45 -22.82 -24.77
CA PHE A 87 4.25 -23.10 -23.34
C PHE A 87 3.51 -21.99 -22.60
N ALA A 88 3.83 -20.70 -22.91
CA ALA A 88 3.23 -19.55 -22.24
C ALA A 88 1.70 -19.51 -22.40
N PHE A 89 1.19 -19.77 -23.60
CA PHE A 89 -0.23 -19.84 -23.87
C PHE A 89 -0.92 -20.97 -23.08
N TYR A 90 -0.31 -22.17 -23.03
CA TYR A 90 -0.88 -23.30 -22.31
C TYR A 90 -0.87 -23.06 -20.80
N CYS A 91 0.21 -22.52 -20.26
CA CYS A 91 0.31 -22.16 -18.84
C CYS A 91 -0.75 -21.11 -18.47
N GLU A 92 -0.93 -20.04 -19.27
CA GLU A 92 -1.97 -19.04 -19.04
C GLU A 92 -3.37 -19.66 -18.96
N LYS A 93 -3.70 -20.56 -19.88
CA LYS A 93 -5.00 -21.26 -19.89
C LYS A 93 -5.19 -22.12 -18.64
N VAL A 94 -4.19 -22.94 -18.27
CA VAL A 94 -4.22 -23.79 -17.08
C VAL A 94 -4.38 -22.92 -15.83
N LYS A 95 -3.62 -21.83 -15.71
CA LYS A 95 -3.68 -20.88 -14.57
C LYS A 95 -5.06 -20.24 -14.47
N ARG A 96 -5.61 -19.72 -15.56
CA ARG A 96 -6.97 -19.13 -15.58
C ARG A 96 -8.04 -20.12 -15.13
N LEU A 97 -7.96 -21.37 -15.57
CA LEU A 97 -8.91 -22.42 -15.16
C LEU A 97 -8.73 -22.77 -13.68
N SER A 98 -7.51 -22.78 -13.16
CA SER A 98 -7.21 -22.95 -11.74
C SER A 98 -7.82 -21.85 -10.90
N MET A 99 -7.58 -20.58 -11.26
CA MET A 99 -8.18 -19.43 -10.60
C MET A 99 -9.71 -19.48 -10.61
N THR A 100 -10.29 -19.91 -11.74
CA THR A 100 -11.75 -20.07 -11.85
C THR A 100 -12.24 -21.13 -10.86
N ARG A 101 -11.56 -22.27 -10.73
CA ARG A 101 -11.89 -23.31 -9.74
C ARG A 101 -11.80 -22.79 -8.31
N ALA A 102 -10.72 -22.06 -7.99
CA ALA A 102 -10.52 -21.46 -6.68
C ALA A 102 -11.64 -20.46 -6.34
N LEU A 103 -12.02 -19.58 -7.29
CA LEU A 103 -13.12 -18.65 -7.13
C LEU A 103 -14.45 -19.36 -6.88
N TYR A 104 -14.76 -20.41 -7.65
CA TYR A 104 -16.01 -21.18 -7.43
C TYR A 104 -16.02 -21.86 -6.06
N LYS A 105 -14.89 -22.42 -5.61
CA LYS A 105 -14.78 -23.01 -4.28
C LYS A 105 -15.04 -21.95 -3.19
N LEU A 106 -14.47 -20.77 -3.34
CA LEU A 106 -14.66 -19.65 -2.43
C LEU A 106 -16.14 -19.20 -2.37
N LEU A 107 -16.80 -19.11 -3.52
CA LEU A 107 -18.24 -18.80 -3.60
C LEU A 107 -19.11 -19.87 -2.94
N GLU A 108 -18.75 -21.15 -3.06
CA GLU A 108 -19.45 -22.25 -2.39
C GLU A 108 -19.27 -22.21 -0.87
N GLU A 109 -18.07 -21.85 -0.40
CA GLU A 109 -17.82 -21.67 1.04
C GLU A 109 -18.57 -20.46 1.60
N SER A 110 -18.70 -19.38 0.83
CA SER A 110 -19.45 -18.18 1.23
C SER A 110 -20.95 -18.42 1.36
N ARG A 111 -21.52 -19.45 0.72
CA ARG A 111 -22.92 -19.86 0.88
C ARG A 111 -23.26 -20.34 2.31
N LYS A 112 -22.25 -20.66 3.11
CA LYS A 112 -22.42 -21.07 4.52
C LYS A 112 -22.55 -19.88 5.47
N ALA A 113 -22.65 -18.65 4.96
CA ALA A 113 -22.84 -17.46 5.76
C ALA A 113 -24.20 -17.48 6.47
N THR A 114 -24.18 -17.14 7.75
CA THR A 114 -25.33 -16.94 8.60
C THR A 114 -25.23 -15.55 9.26
N PRO A 115 -26.31 -14.99 9.81
CA PRO A 115 -26.23 -13.70 10.51
C PRO A 115 -25.13 -13.64 11.59
N ASP A 116 -24.84 -14.77 12.24
CA ASP A 116 -23.86 -14.85 13.33
C ASP A 116 -22.39 -14.87 12.87
N ASN A 117 -22.13 -15.32 11.62
CA ASN A 117 -20.78 -15.46 11.10
C ASN A 117 -20.49 -14.62 9.84
N VAL A 118 -21.42 -13.76 9.43
CA VAL A 118 -21.35 -13.01 8.17
C VAL A 118 -20.08 -12.16 8.06
N ASP A 119 -19.67 -11.50 9.12
CA ASP A 119 -18.46 -10.67 9.12
C ASP A 119 -17.19 -11.51 8.92
N GLN A 120 -17.13 -12.70 9.53
CA GLN A 120 -16.01 -13.62 9.37
C GLN A 120 -15.95 -14.18 7.95
N VAL A 121 -17.10 -14.62 7.41
CA VAL A 121 -17.18 -15.15 6.04
C VAL A 121 -16.83 -14.07 5.04
N LEU A 122 -17.29 -12.82 5.22
CA LEU A 122 -16.94 -11.69 4.36
C LEU A 122 -15.45 -11.36 4.44
N GLY A 123 -14.85 -11.35 5.63
CA GLY A 123 -13.43 -11.16 5.80
C GLY A 123 -12.59 -12.21 5.08
N ASN A 124 -12.97 -13.49 5.20
CA ASN A 124 -12.31 -14.59 4.51
C ASN A 124 -12.48 -14.50 2.98
N LEU A 125 -13.68 -14.13 2.51
CA LEU A 125 -13.96 -13.95 1.08
C LEU A 125 -13.03 -12.86 0.47
N ILE A 126 -12.90 -11.73 1.14
CA ILE A 126 -12.03 -10.63 0.66
C ILE A 126 -10.57 -11.07 0.65
N ALA A 127 -10.09 -11.71 1.72
CA ALA A 127 -8.71 -12.18 1.82
C ALA A 127 -8.39 -13.21 0.73
N SER A 128 -9.20 -14.26 0.59
CA SER A 128 -8.96 -15.32 -0.39
C SER A 128 -9.18 -14.85 -1.83
N ALA A 129 -10.08 -13.88 -2.07
CA ALA A 129 -10.21 -13.28 -3.41
C ALA A 129 -8.96 -12.46 -3.77
N ALA A 130 -8.33 -11.80 -2.80
CA ALA A 130 -7.07 -11.09 -3.00
C ALA A 130 -5.93 -12.08 -3.32
N GLU A 131 -5.81 -13.18 -2.56
CA GLU A 131 -4.83 -14.25 -2.82
C GLU A 131 -4.97 -14.84 -4.23
N ILE A 132 -6.19 -15.17 -4.66
CA ILE A 132 -6.46 -15.68 -6.01
C ILE A 132 -6.05 -14.65 -7.08
N ALA A 133 -6.27 -13.36 -6.82
CA ALA A 133 -5.88 -12.30 -7.75
C ALA A 133 -4.34 -12.13 -7.83
N GLU A 134 -3.64 -12.29 -6.72
CA GLU A 134 -2.17 -12.24 -6.64
C GLU A 134 -1.51 -13.46 -7.30
N GLU A 135 -2.05 -14.67 -7.08
CA GLU A 135 -1.55 -15.87 -7.75
C GLU A 135 -1.72 -15.84 -9.27
N GLY A 136 -2.61 -14.99 -9.78
CA GLY A 136 -2.81 -14.77 -11.21
C GLY A 136 -1.78 -13.86 -11.87
N GLY A 137 -1.10 -13.03 -11.08
CA GLY A 137 0.09 -12.29 -11.47
C GLY A 137 1.30 -13.06 -10.97
N GLY A 138 1.90 -13.90 -11.82
CA GLY A 138 3.12 -14.61 -11.42
C GLY A 138 4.15 -13.62 -10.91
N ASP A 139 4.91 -13.99 -9.86
CA ASP A 139 6.13 -13.29 -9.46
C ASP A 139 7.09 -13.29 -10.66
N ASP A 140 6.95 -12.31 -11.52
CA ASP A 140 7.88 -12.08 -12.62
C ASP A 140 9.23 -11.74 -12.00
N VAL A 141 10.11 -12.73 -11.93
CA VAL A 141 11.53 -12.47 -11.64
C VAL A 141 12.06 -11.60 -12.77
N LYS A 142 11.95 -10.29 -12.59
CA LYS A 142 12.43 -9.29 -13.53
C LYS A 142 13.94 -9.26 -13.51
N THR A 143 14.55 -9.19 -14.68
CA THR A 143 15.99 -8.98 -14.81
C THR A 143 16.30 -7.49 -14.64
N ALA A 144 17.55 -7.13 -14.35
CA ALA A 144 17.96 -5.72 -14.31
C ALA A 144 17.57 -4.97 -15.60
N ARG A 145 17.56 -5.65 -16.75
CA ARG A 145 17.17 -5.09 -18.04
C ARG A 145 15.73 -4.59 -18.07
N ASP A 146 14.82 -5.29 -17.38
CA ASP A 146 13.39 -4.94 -17.35
C ASP A 146 13.11 -3.67 -16.55
N PHE A 147 14.07 -3.25 -15.70
CA PHE A 147 14.01 -2.01 -14.93
C PHE A 147 14.75 -0.85 -15.63
N ILE A 148 15.78 -1.13 -16.45
CA ILE A 148 16.65 -0.09 -17.03
C ILE A 148 15.85 0.85 -17.94
N LEU A 149 14.98 0.35 -18.81
CA LEU A 149 14.22 1.20 -19.74
C LEU A 149 13.28 2.17 -19.00
N PRO A 150 12.41 1.72 -18.06
CA PRO A 150 11.63 2.65 -17.23
C PRO A 150 12.48 3.65 -16.46
N MET A 151 13.63 3.22 -15.89
CA MET A 151 14.52 4.12 -15.17
C MET A 151 15.12 5.21 -16.07
N ILE A 152 15.45 4.89 -17.32
CA ILE A 152 15.94 5.89 -18.29
C ILE A 152 14.84 6.92 -18.58
N GLU A 153 13.61 6.48 -18.81
CA GLU A 153 12.46 7.37 -19.04
C GLU A 153 12.23 8.31 -17.86
N ASP A 154 12.29 7.78 -16.63
CA ASP A 154 12.14 8.58 -15.40
C ASP A 154 13.26 9.62 -15.25
N ILE A 155 14.51 9.23 -15.52
CA ILE A 155 15.67 10.14 -15.48
C ILE A 155 15.55 11.23 -16.56
N GLU A 156 15.18 10.87 -17.78
CA GLU A 156 14.97 11.83 -18.86
C GLU A 156 13.83 12.81 -18.55
N TYR A 157 12.73 12.31 -17.98
CA TYR A 157 11.61 13.14 -17.55
C TYR A 157 12.06 14.14 -16.49
N ALA A 158 12.75 13.67 -15.45
CA ALA A 158 13.29 14.52 -14.38
C ALA A 158 14.29 15.57 -14.91
N ALA A 159 15.15 15.18 -15.85
CA ALA A 159 16.12 16.09 -16.46
C ALA A 159 15.48 17.20 -17.31
N LYS A 160 14.39 16.86 -18.03
CA LYS A 160 13.63 17.83 -18.84
C LYS A 160 12.81 18.79 -17.99
N HIS A 161 12.31 18.29 -16.85
CA HIS A 161 11.42 19.04 -15.94
C HIS A 161 12.16 19.42 -14.64
N ARG A 162 13.24 20.17 -14.75
CA ARG A 162 14.18 20.60 -13.68
C ARG A 162 13.53 21.23 -12.45
N ARG A 163 12.55 20.71 -11.84
CA ARG A 163 11.84 21.03 -10.59
C ARG A 163 10.66 20.08 -10.39
N ALA A 164 10.47 19.10 -11.29
CA ALA A 164 9.43 18.11 -11.09
C ALA A 164 9.82 17.26 -9.86
N LEU A 165 8.91 17.17 -8.92
CA LEU A 165 9.02 16.23 -7.82
C LEU A 165 8.91 14.82 -8.40
N SER A 166 9.71 13.90 -7.90
CA SER A 166 9.59 12.48 -8.27
C SER A 166 8.40 11.81 -7.58
N GLY A 167 7.95 12.37 -6.46
CA GLY A 167 6.76 11.96 -5.73
C GLY A 167 5.61 12.98 -5.80
N TYR A 168 4.51 12.70 -5.10
CA TYR A 168 3.38 13.61 -5.01
C TYR A 168 3.73 14.84 -4.17
N ASP A 169 3.34 16.02 -4.65
CA ASP A 169 3.57 17.28 -3.94
C ASP A 169 2.79 17.33 -2.62
N THR A 170 3.51 17.51 -1.51
CA THR A 170 2.92 17.61 -0.17
C THR A 170 2.15 18.91 0.05
N GLY A 171 2.32 19.93 -0.82
CA GLY A 171 1.85 21.28 -0.62
C GLY A 171 2.74 22.12 0.31
N PHE A 172 3.91 21.59 0.69
CA PHE A 172 4.92 22.26 1.51
C PHE A 172 6.28 22.20 0.82
N GLU A 173 6.73 23.33 0.29
CA GLU A 173 7.99 23.42 -0.44
C GLU A 173 9.18 22.96 0.42
N ASN A 174 9.20 23.36 1.70
CA ASN A 174 10.27 23.02 2.62
C ASN A 174 10.35 21.50 2.90
N ILE A 175 9.24 20.77 2.86
CA ILE A 175 9.21 19.31 2.97
C ILE A 175 9.64 18.70 1.64
N ASN A 176 9.09 19.15 0.53
CA ASN A 176 9.36 18.64 -0.81
C ASN A 176 10.84 18.75 -1.19
N GLN A 177 11.54 19.81 -0.78
CA GLN A 177 12.98 19.97 -1.02
C GLN A 177 13.84 18.90 -0.35
N ILE A 178 13.37 18.31 0.74
CA ILE A 178 14.10 17.24 1.47
C ILE A 178 13.69 15.87 0.96
N THR A 179 12.37 15.67 0.70
CA THR A 179 11.80 14.36 0.40
C THR A 179 11.58 14.10 -1.08
N SER A 180 11.70 15.14 -1.94
CA SER A 180 11.28 15.11 -3.34
C SER A 180 9.81 14.77 -3.54
N GLY A 181 8.94 15.12 -2.56
CA GLY A 181 7.52 14.77 -2.49
C GLY A 181 7.25 13.44 -1.78
N LEU A 182 6.00 12.99 -1.79
CA LEU A 182 5.61 11.68 -1.26
C LEU A 182 5.93 10.59 -2.29
N GLN A 183 6.92 9.77 -1.98
CA GLN A 183 7.28 8.60 -2.78
C GLN A 183 6.41 7.41 -2.36
N ASN A 184 6.40 6.33 -3.17
CA ASN A 184 5.76 5.06 -2.81
C ASN A 184 6.52 4.38 -1.66
N GLU A 185 6.40 4.93 -0.47
CA GLU A 185 7.14 4.58 0.73
C GLU A 185 6.24 4.50 1.95
N TYR A 186 6.69 3.74 2.95
CA TYR A 186 6.06 3.72 4.27
C TYR A 186 6.63 4.84 5.12
N ILE A 187 5.80 5.86 5.40
CA ILE A 187 6.17 7.08 6.11
C ILE A 187 5.51 7.12 7.49
N VAL A 188 6.30 7.36 8.53
CA VAL A 188 5.79 7.55 9.89
C VAL A 188 5.98 8.99 10.32
N ILE A 189 4.88 9.67 10.67
CA ILE A 189 4.90 11.03 11.22
C ILE A 189 4.66 10.97 12.72
N GLY A 190 5.72 11.19 13.50
CA GLY A 190 5.70 11.19 14.96
C GLY A 190 5.54 12.59 15.55
N ALA A 191 4.62 12.75 16.50
CA ALA A 191 4.45 14.00 17.23
C ALA A 191 3.91 13.77 18.64
N ARG A 192 4.22 14.70 19.58
CA ARG A 192 3.53 14.78 20.85
C ARG A 192 2.07 15.19 20.65
N ALA A 193 1.22 14.85 21.62
CA ALA A 193 -0.17 15.30 21.64
C ALA A 193 -0.22 16.83 21.44
N SER A 194 -1.22 17.29 20.69
CA SER A 194 -1.49 18.71 20.41
C SER A 194 -0.42 19.47 19.60
N VAL A 195 0.62 18.83 19.09
CA VAL A 195 1.60 19.47 18.19
C VAL A 195 1.01 19.74 16.80
N GLY A 196 -0.03 19.02 16.40
CA GLY A 196 -0.71 19.27 15.13
C GLY A 196 -0.51 18.17 14.08
N LYS A 197 -0.19 16.94 14.49
CA LYS A 197 0.01 15.77 13.62
C LYS A 197 -1.16 15.58 12.63
N THR A 198 -2.40 15.47 13.16
CA THR A 198 -3.63 15.39 12.33
C THR A 198 -3.80 16.59 11.41
N ALA A 199 -3.44 17.81 11.86
CA ALA A 199 -3.52 19.00 11.04
C ALA A 199 -2.54 18.93 9.85
N LEU A 200 -1.30 18.48 10.06
CA LEU A 200 -0.33 18.31 8.98
C LEU A 200 -0.83 17.26 7.97
N GLY A 201 -1.27 16.09 8.45
CA GLY A 201 -1.82 15.05 7.58
C GLY A 201 -3.01 15.54 6.75
N MET A 202 -3.92 16.30 7.35
CA MET A 202 -5.07 16.90 6.64
C MET A 202 -4.66 17.99 5.64
N ASN A 203 -3.67 18.81 5.95
CA ASN A 203 -3.18 19.83 5.02
C ASN A 203 -2.49 19.20 3.80
N ILE A 204 -1.72 18.12 4.01
CA ILE A 204 -1.15 17.32 2.89
C ILE A 204 -2.28 16.68 2.08
N THR A 205 -3.26 16.04 2.74
CA THR A 205 -4.44 15.44 2.06
C THR A 205 -5.18 16.48 1.20
N ARG A 206 -5.36 17.71 1.70
CA ARG A 206 -5.94 18.81 0.94
C ARG A 206 -5.10 19.17 -0.29
N ALA A 207 -3.79 19.30 -0.13
CA ALA A 207 -2.88 19.63 -1.23
C ALA A 207 -2.92 18.56 -2.33
N LEU A 208 -2.92 17.28 -1.94
CA LEU A 208 -3.07 16.16 -2.88
C LEU A 208 -4.42 16.19 -3.61
N ALA A 209 -5.51 16.46 -2.87
CA ALA A 209 -6.84 16.54 -3.46
C ALA A 209 -6.99 17.68 -4.47
N GLN A 210 -6.36 18.83 -4.21
CA GLN A 210 -6.29 19.97 -5.14
C GLN A 210 -5.51 19.64 -6.42
N GLN A 211 -4.58 18.68 -6.36
CA GLN A 211 -3.86 18.13 -7.52
C GLN A 211 -4.65 17.00 -8.22
N GLY A 212 -5.85 16.66 -7.73
CA GLY A 212 -6.65 15.57 -8.28
C GLY A 212 -6.20 14.17 -7.86
N ILE A 213 -5.31 14.05 -6.86
CA ILE A 213 -4.77 12.77 -6.38
C ILE A 213 -5.78 12.13 -5.40
N PRO A 214 -6.35 10.95 -5.75
CA PRO A 214 -7.30 10.25 -4.88
C PRO A 214 -6.61 9.79 -3.60
N THR A 215 -7.13 10.21 -2.44
CA THR A 215 -6.50 9.99 -1.14
C THR A 215 -7.48 9.36 -0.14
N ALA A 216 -7.08 8.26 0.52
CA ALA A 216 -7.80 7.67 1.63
C ALA A 216 -7.27 8.20 2.97
N TYR A 217 -8.17 8.49 3.90
CA TYR A 217 -7.82 8.95 5.24
C TYR A 217 -8.57 8.13 6.31
N PHE A 218 -7.89 7.17 6.91
CA PHE A 218 -8.44 6.40 8.04
C PHE A 218 -8.32 7.21 9.32
N SER A 219 -9.46 7.64 9.84
CA SER A 219 -9.54 8.36 11.11
C SER A 219 -10.01 7.44 12.22
N LEU A 220 -9.15 7.23 13.22
CA LEU A 220 -9.46 6.40 14.37
C LEU A 220 -9.87 7.24 15.60
N GLU A 221 -9.55 8.53 15.60
CA GLU A 221 -9.82 9.44 16.70
C GLU A 221 -11.00 10.37 16.42
N MET A 222 -11.09 10.88 15.17
CA MET A 222 -12.06 11.90 14.79
C MET A 222 -13.06 11.38 13.76
N SER A 223 -14.30 11.88 13.80
CA SER A 223 -15.26 11.59 12.72
C SER A 223 -14.85 12.27 11.41
N SER A 224 -15.20 11.66 10.27
CA SER A 224 -15.01 12.23 8.93
C SER A 224 -15.57 13.64 8.83
N LYS A 225 -16.75 13.88 9.41
CA LYS A 225 -17.34 15.21 9.45
C LYS A 225 -16.44 16.23 10.16
N ALA A 226 -15.84 15.85 11.29
CA ALA A 226 -14.95 16.74 12.03
C ALA A 226 -13.65 17.04 11.27
N LEU A 227 -13.10 16.04 10.55
CA LEU A 227 -11.95 16.24 9.66
C LEU A 227 -12.26 17.19 8.52
N LEU A 228 -13.35 16.95 7.79
CA LEU A 228 -13.77 17.79 6.67
C LEU A 228 -14.08 19.23 7.12
N MET A 229 -14.67 19.41 8.31
CA MET A 229 -14.89 20.76 8.86
C MET A 229 -13.58 21.51 9.15
N ARG A 230 -12.50 20.80 9.56
CA ARG A 230 -11.17 21.43 9.69
C ARG A 230 -10.61 21.84 8.33
N MET A 231 -10.79 21.00 7.30
CA MET A 231 -10.37 21.34 5.94
C MET A 231 -11.15 22.55 5.38
N VAL A 232 -12.46 22.65 5.67
CA VAL A 232 -13.27 23.82 5.33
C VAL A 232 -12.75 25.09 6.01
N SER A 233 -12.40 25.02 7.30
CA SER A 233 -11.80 26.13 8.04
C SER A 233 -10.50 26.62 7.39
N ASP A 234 -9.64 25.68 7.01
CA ASP A 234 -8.38 25.96 6.31
C ASP A 234 -8.63 26.62 4.94
N LEU A 235 -9.45 26.02 4.08
CA LEU A 235 -9.72 26.51 2.73
C LEU A 235 -10.47 27.87 2.70
N SER A 236 -11.41 28.05 3.62
CA SER A 236 -12.20 29.30 3.68
C SER A 236 -11.48 30.41 4.43
N ALA A 237 -10.41 30.12 5.16
CA ALA A 237 -9.75 30.98 6.13
C ALA A 237 -10.77 31.57 7.15
N VAL A 238 -11.77 30.78 7.55
CA VAL A 238 -12.71 31.09 8.62
C VAL A 238 -12.32 30.30 9.85
N GLN A 239 -12.25 30.98 11.00
CA GLN A 239 -11.79 30.34 12.25
C GLN A 239 -12.63 29.10 12.60
N ALA A 240 -11.98 28.01 12.94
CA ALA A 240 -12.66 26.76 13.30
C ALA A 240 -13.61 26.92 14.50
N GLY A 241 -13.25 27.78 15.46
CA GLY A 241 -14.11 28.13 16.59
C GLY A 241 -15.38 28.86 16.18
N ALA A 242 -15.29 29.81 15.23
CA ALA A 242 -16.43 30.54 14.71
C ALA A 242 -17.40 29.61 13.94
N LEU A 243 -16.85 28.69 13.12
CA LEU A 243 -17.64 27.66 12.44
C LEU A 243 -18.42 26.78 13.42
N LYS A 244 -17.77 26.34 14.50
CA LYS A 244 -18.40 25.47 15.51
C LYS A 244 -19.42 26.22 16.36
N GLY A 245 -19.16 27.49 16.66
CA GLY A 245 -20.03 28.33 17.50
C GLY A 245 -21.15 29.01 16.72
N GLY A 246 -21.16 28.96 15.39
CA GLY A 246 -22.13 29.66 14.55
C GLY A 246 -21.93 31.20 14.49
N PHE A 247 -20.79 31.69 14.97
CA PHE A 247 -20.44 33.14 14.94
C PHE A 247 -19.80 33.51 13.61
N ILE A 248 -20.57 33.41 12.52
CA ILE A 248 -20.12 33.66 11.15
C ILE A 248 -21.04 34.67 10.45
N SER A 249 -20.46 35.60 9.66
CA SER A 249 -21.21 36.53 8.85
C SER A 249 -21.81 35.88 7.60
N THR A 250 -22.80 36.51 6.98
CA THR A 250 -23.40 36.03 5.71
C THR A 250 -22.34 35.91 4.62
N GLU A 251 -21.37 36.80 4.54
CA GLU A 251 -20.26 36.77 3.60
C GLU A 251 -19.37 35.53 3.86
N GLN A 252 -19.08 35.24 5.13
CA GLN A 252 -18.32 34.05 5.51
C GLN A 252 -19.08 32.77 5.17
N VAL A 253 -20.41 32.71 5.36
CA VAL A 253 -21.26 31.59 4.94
C VAL A 253 -21.11 31.34 3.44
N THR A 254 -21.24 32.41 2.62
CA THR A 254 -21.08 32.29 1.16
C THR A 254 -19.70 31.73 0.79
N LYS A 255 -18.64 32.25 1.42
CA LYS A 255 -17.26 31.78 1.20
C LYS A 255 -17.09 30.30 1.58
N ILE A 256 -17.66 29.87 2.70
CA ILE A 256 -17.66 28.50 3.16
C ILE A 256 -18.38 27.60 2.16
N CYS A 257 -19.60 27.98 1.73
CA CYS A 257 -20.38 27.21 0.76
C CYS A 257 -19.62 27.03 -0.55
N ASN A 258 -19.01 28.08 -1.08
CA ASN A 258 -18.19 27.98 -2.30
C ASN A 258 -17.03 26.98 -2.11
N LYS A 259 -16.33 27.04 -0.98
CA LYS A 259 -15.23 26.08 -0.69
C LYS A 259 -15.72 24.65 -0.47
N MET A 260 -16.91 24.46 0.07
CA MET A 260 -17.52 23.13 0.17
C MET A 260 -17.92 22.58 -1.21
N TYR A 261 -18.35 23.42 -2.14
CA TYR A 261 -18.57 23.02 -3.54
C TYR A 261 -17.26 22.59 -4.20
N ASP A 262 -16.18 23.36 -4.06
CA ASP A 262 -14.86 22.96 -4.56
C ASP A 262 -14.45 21.61 -3.98
N MET A 263 -14.65 21.40 -2.66
CA MET A 263 -14.30 20.16 -1.97
C MET A 263 -15.16 18.97 -2.41
N ALA A 264 -16.37 19.15 -2.90
CA ALA A 264 -17.21 18.05 -3.37
C ALA A 264 -16.61 17.32 -4.58
N GLU A 265 -15.78 18.01 -5.35
CA GLU A 265 -15.04 17.42 -6.48
C GLU A 265 -13.73 16.71 -6.06
N TYR A 266 -13.31 16.87 -4.80
CA TYR A 266 -12.08 16.26 -4.31
C TYR A 266 -12.26 14.77 -4.08
N LYS A 267 -11.35 13.97 -4.63
CA LYS A 267 -11.33 12.53 -4.42
C LYS A 267 -10.70 12.17 -3.08
N ILE A 268 -11.32 12.62 -1.99
CA ILE A 268 -10.94 12.29 -0.62
C ILE A 268 -11.91 11.23 -0.11
N TYR A 269 -11.38 10.14 0.41
CA TYR A 269 -12.14 9.04 0.99
C TYR A 269 -11.87 8.95 2.50
N PRO A 270 -12.58 9.75 3.32
CA PRO A 270 -12.45 9.67 4.76
C PRO A 270 -13.18 8.42 5.28
N VAL A 271 -12.49 7.64 6.10
CA VAL A 271 -13.01 6.39 6.67
C VAL A 271 -13.05 6.50 8.17
N ASP A 272 -14.28 6.49 8.72
CA ASP A 272 -14.49 6.42 10.17
C ASP A 272 -14.32 4.98 10.62
N ASN A 273 -13.14 4.64 11.11
CA ASN A 273 -12.87 3.32 11.67
C ASN A 273 -12.89 3.36 13.21
N THR A 274 -14.06 3.61 13.81
CA THR A 274 -14.22 3.68 15.25
C THR A 274 -13.90 2.37 15.98
N SER A 275 -13.92 1.22 15.27
CA SER A 275 -13.56 -0.07 15.85
C SER A 275 -12.04 -0.19 16.07
N GLY A 276 -11.23 0.52 15.30
CA GLY A 276 -9.76 0.45 15.29
C GLY A 276 -9.21 -0.90 14.82
N ARG A 277 -10.03 -1.79 14.29
CA ARG A 277 -9.60 -3.13 13.83
C ARG A 277 -8.60 -3.00 12.68
N PHE A 278 -7.41 -3.52 12.89
CA PHE A 278 -6.29 -3.40 11.96
C PHE A 278 -6.53 -4.20 10.67
N ASP A 279 -7.06 -5.42 10.77
CA ASP A 279 -7.45 -6.25 9.62
C ASP A 279 -8.45 -5.55 8.68
N LYS A 280 -9.35 -4.74 9.24
CA LYS A 280 -10.29 -3.93 8.44
C LYS A 280 -9.57 -2.80 7.71
N ILE A 281 -8.55 -2.19 8.31
CA ILE A 281 -7.74 -1.14 7.65
C ILE A 281 -7.03 -1.76 6.45
N LEU A 282 -6.37 -2.91 6.61
CA LEU A 282 -5.65 -3.59 5.52
C LEU A 282 -6.59 -3.94 4.36
N SER A 283 -7.72 -4.61 4.65
CA SER A 283 -8.67 -5.02 3.61
C SER A 283 -9.32 -3.84 2.88
N MET A 284 -9.68 -2.77 3.62
CA MET A 284 -10.21 -1.56 3.02
C MET A 284 -9.17 -0.82 2.17
N SER A 285 -7.91 -0.76 2.60
CA SER A 285 -6.83 -0.17 1.82
C SER A 285 -6.67 -0.85 0.46
N ARG A 286 -6.65 -2.19 0.44
CA ARG A 286 -6.63 -2.97 -0.81
C ARG A 286 -7.81 -2.64 -1.72
N TYR A 287 -9.01 -2.63 -1.17
CA TYR A 287 -10.22 -2.28 -1.91
C TYR A 287 -10.14 -0.86 -2.49
N MET A 288 -9.74 0.13 -1.69
CA MET A 288 -9.72 1.53 -2.11
C MET A 288 -8.67 1.78 -3.20
N VAL A 289 -7.50 1.15 -3.12
CA VAL A 289 -6.47 1.27 -4.16
C VAL A 289 -6.92 0.55 -5.44
N ARG A 290 -7.36 -0.71 -5.35
CA ARG A 290 -7.68 -1.53 -6.52
C ARG A 290 -9.00 -1.11 -7.21
N CYS A 291 -10.02 -0.71 -6.45
CA CYS A 291 -11.35 -0.43 -6.99
C CYS A 291 -11.67 1.06 -7.12
N LEU A 292 -11.15 1.92 -6.23
CA LEU A 292 -11.43 3.37 -6.25
C LEU A 292 -10.25 4.19 -6.80
N GLY A 293 -9.11 3.54 -7.10
CA GLY A 293 -7.93 4.18 -7.66
C GLY A 293 -7.20 5.12 -6.69
N VAL A 294 -7.32 4.87 -5.38
CA VAL A 294 -6.60 5.62 -4.34
C VAL A 294 -5.10 5.54 -4.58
N LYS A 295 -4.41 6.66 -4.43
CA LYS A 295 -2.97 6.81 -4.67
C LYS A 295 -2.17 7.14 -3.42
N VAL A 296 -2.80 7.55 -2.33
CA VAL A 296 -2.15 7.85 -1.05
C VAL A 296 -3.06 7.44 0.09
N ILE A 297 -2.49 6.83 1.14
CA ILE A 297 -3.23 6.35 2.31
C ILE A 297 -2.68 7.02 3.56
N PHE A 298 -3.56 7.65 4.36
CA PHE A 298 -3.27 8.15 5.70
C PHE A 298 -3.96 7.30 6.76
N ILE A 299 -3.28 7.04 7.89
CA ILE A 299 -3.82 6.33 9.05
C ILE A 299 -3.57 7.17 10.30
N ASP A 300 -4.63 7.71 10.93
CA ASP A 300 -4.58 8.60 12.10
C ASP A 300 -5.37 8.01 13.27
N HIS A 301 -4.73 7.47 14.31
CA HIS A 301 -3.33 7.31 14.54
C HIS A 301 -3.01 5.92 15.15
N ALA A 302 -1.76 5.53 15.08
CA ALA A 302 -1.26 4.19 15.40
C ALA A 302 -1.74 3.62 16.74
N SER A 303 -1.75 4.42 17.82
CA SER A 303 -2.06 3.94 19.17
C SER A 303 -3.52 3.49 19.36
N LEU A 304 -4.42 3.82 18.44
CA LEU A 304 -5.82 3.40 18.45
C LEU A 304 -6.06 2.12 17.63
N MET A 305 -5.07 1.63 16.90
CA MET A 305 -5.16 0.37 16.19
C MET A 305 -5.22 -0.81 17.16
N LYS A 306 -6.03 -1.81 16.80
CA LYS A 306 -6.25 -3.03 17.59
C LYS A 306 -5.86 -4.23 16.74
N TYR A 307 -4.83 -4.94 17.16
CA TYR A 307 -4.38 -6.17 16.54
C TYR A 307 -5.30 -7.35 16.87
N ARG A 308 -5.33 -8.37 16.01
CA ARG A 308 -6.21 -9.56 16.18
C ARG A 308 -5.91 -10.31 17.46
N ASP A 309 -4.63 -10.59 17.70
CA ASP A 309 -4.19 -11.34 18.88
C ASP A 309 -3.92 -10.39 20.05
N ARG A 310 -4.82 -10.43 21.03
CA ARG A 310 -4.70 -9.66 22.27
C ARG A 310 -3.79 -10.30 23.32
N LYS A 311 -3.26 -11.51 23.06
CA LYS A 311 -2.40 -12.23 24.01
C LYS A 311 -0.95 -11.77 23.97
N ILE A 312 -0.50 -11.25 22.83
CA ILE A 312 0.85 -10.72 22.69
C ILE A 312 0.97 -9.32 23.31
N GLN A 313 2.19 -8.97 23.74
CA GLN A 313 2.45 -7.67 24.36
C GLN A 313 2.24 -6.52 23.39
N ARG A 314 1.86 -5.34 23.90
CA ARG A 314 1.47 -4.22 23.04
C ARG A 314 2.58 -3.75 22.10
N HIS A 315 3.83 -3.77 22.52
CA HIS A 315 4.95 -3.40 21.65
C HIS A 315 5.16 -4.41 20.51
N GLU A 316 4.94 -5.70 20.75
CA GLU A 316 4.97 -6.74 19.74
C GLU A 316 3.81 -6.56 18.73
N GLN A 317 2.59 -6.21 19.24
CA GLN A 317 1.47 -5.88 18.35
C GLN A 317 1.81 -4.73 17.40
N PHE A 318 2.49 -3.69 17.91
CA PHE A 318 2.90 -2.56 17.07
C PHE A 318 3.98 -2.96 16.05
N SER A 319 4.90 -3.83 16.42
CA SER A 319 5.92 -4.34 15.50
C SER A 319 5.28 -5.16 14.38
N GLU A 320 4.35 -6.05 14.71
CA GLU A 320 3.61 -6.82 13.69
C GLU A 320 2.78 -5.90 12.76
N MET A 321 2.04 -4.94 13.33
CA MET A 321 1.28 -3.99 12.54
C MET A 321 2.17 -3.13 11.64
N SER A 322 3.35 -2.74 12.10
CA SER A 322 4.31 -1.98 11.31
C SER A 322 4.81 -2.78 10.11
N ASN A 323 5.21 -4.03 10.35
CA ASN A 323 5.66 -4.93 9.30
C ASN A 323 4.56 -5.20 8.27
N GLU A 324 3.31 -5.46 8.73
CA GLU A 324 2.17 -5.65 7.83
C GLU A 324 1.85 -4.38 7.00
N LEU A 325 2.02 -3.16 7.56
CA LEU A 325 1.85 -1.90 6.81
C LEU A 325 2.96 -1.70 5.77
N GLN A 326 4.20 -2.05 6.08
CA GLN A 326 5.30 -2.01 5.11
C GLN A 326 5.06 -3.00 3.96
N ASN A 327 4.61 -4.22 4.28
CA ASN A 327 4.27 -5.21 3.27
C ASN A 327 3.08 -4.75 2.41
N LEU A 328 2.05 -4.15 3.02
CA LEU A 328 0.91 -3.57 2.31
C LEU A 328 1.34 -2.44 1.38
N GLN A 329 2.27 -1.59 1.81
CA GLN A 329 2.82 -0.51 1.00
C GLN A 329 3.50 -1.06 -0.26
N ARG A 330 4.34 -2.10 -0.11
CA ARG A 330 5.01 -2.77 -1.23
C ARG A 330 4.04 -3.47 -2.17
N GLU A 331 3.01 -4.13 -1.61
CA GLU A 331 1.95 -4.81 -2.36
C GLU A 331 1.14 -3.83 -3.22
N LEU A 332 0.77 -2.68 -2.66
CA LEU A 332 -0.11 -1.71 -3.31
C LEU A 332 0.65 -0.68 -4.15
N ASP A 333 1.95 -0.55 -3.96
CA ASP A 333 2.83 0.44 -4.59
C ASP A 333 2.28 1.88 -4.49
N VAL A 334 1.86 2.26 -3.29
CA VAL A 334 1.36 3.61 -2.97
C VAL A 334 1.95 4.10 -1.63
N PRO A 335 2.14 5.42 -1.43
CA PRO A 335 2.55 5.95 -0.13
C PRO A 335 1.54 5.58 0.97
N ILE A 336 2.04 5.03 2.08
CA ILE A 336 1.27 4.84 3.31
C ILE A 336 1.86 5.71 4.41
N ILE A 337 1.06 6.66 4.91
CA ILE A 337 1.46 7.61 5.95
C ILE A 337 0.77 7.24 7.25
N LEU A 338 1.55 6.75 8.22
CA LEU A 338 1.08 6.45 9.58
C LEU A 338 1.38 7.60 10.52
N LEU A 339 0.37 8.13 11.17
CA LEU A 339 0.53 9.13 12.21
C LEU A 339 0.72 8.44 13.56
N ALA A 340 1.85 8.69 14.24
CA ALA A 340 2.19 8.07 15.52
C ALA A 340 2.29 9.12 16.65
N GLN A 341 1.81 8.79 17.83
CA GLN A 341 1.94 9.64 19.00
C GLN A 341 3.19 9.25 19.78
N LEU A 342 4.02 10.23 20.10
CA LEU A 342 5.26 10.04 20.88
C LEU A 342 4.99 9.97 22.38
N GLY A 343 5.82 9.23 23.10
CA GLY A 343 5.81 9.08 24.55
C GLY A 343 5.99 10.40 25.32
N ARG A 344 5.70 10.41 26.62
CA ARG A 344 5.78 11.62 27.46
C ARG A 344 7.20 12.14 27.66
N ASP A 345 8.19 11.28 27.55
CA ASP A 345 9.61 11.60 27.80
C ASP A 345 10.20 12.59 26.80
N SER A 346 9.54 12.81 25.67
CA SER A 346 9.90 13.82 24.67
C SER A 346 9.27 15.21 24.90
N GLU A 347 8.60 15.42 26.04
CA GLU A 347 7.97 16.70 26.34
C GLU A 347 9.00 17.81 26.59
N GLY A 348 8.84 18.94 25.91
CA GLY A 348 9.69 20.14 26.06
C GLY A 348 11.03 20.09 25.34
N ARG A 349 11.36 18.99 24.66
CA ARG A 349 12.56 18.86 23.82
C ARG A 349 12.24 18.43 22.39
N ARG A 350 13.20 18.61 21.48
CA ARG A 350 13.09 18.04 20.13
C ARG A 350 13.08 16.51 20.21
N PRO A 351 12.07 15.85 19.59
CA PRO A 351 12.00 14.40 19.59
C PRO A 351 13.10 13.78 18.73
N THR A 352 13.49 12.57 19.11
CA THR A 352 14.45 11.73 18.40
C THR A 352 13.80 10.43 17.95
N LEU A 353 14.46 9.64 17.11
CA LEU A 353 13.97 8.32 16.69
C LEU A 353 13.70 7.40 17.89
N ALA A 354 14.50 7.52 18.97
CA ALA A 354 14.30 6.73 20.18
C ALA A 354 12.93 6.95 20.84
N ASP A 355 12.30 8.11 20.64
CA ASP A 355 10.97 8.42 21.20
C ASP A 355 9.83 7.66 20.51
N LEU A 356 10.10 7.04 19.35
CA LEU A 356 9.20 6.11 18.67
C LEU A 356 9.32 4.67 19.20
N ARG A 357 10.38 4.32 19.94
CA ARG A 357 10.63 2.94 20.41
C ARG A 357 9.52 2.38 21.29
N GLU A 358 8.84 3.21 22.06
CA GLU A 358 7.65 2.79 22.83
C GLU A 358 6.48 2.35 21.92
N SER A 359 6.53 2.74 20.64
CA SER A 359 5.53 2.43 19.62
C SER A 359 5.90 1.22 18.74
N GLY A 360 6.86 0.38 19.17
CA GLY A 360 7.26 -0.84 18.46
C GLY A 360 8.16 -0.60 17.24
N GLY A 361 8.04 -1.47 16.23
CA GLY A 361 8.92 -1.50 15.04
C GLY A 361 8.81 -0.34 14.06
N PHE A 362 7.95 0.68 14.31
CA PHE A 362 7.71 1.77 13.34
C PHE A 362 8.99 2.49 12.89
N GLU A 363 9.96 2.67 13.79
CA GLU A 363 11.27 3.25 13.44
C GLU A 363 12.04 2.34 12.47
N GLN A 364 12.00 1.02 12.71
CA GLN A 364 12.80 0.05 11.93
C GLN A 364 12.22 -0.14 10.52
N ASP A 365 10.92 -0.33 10.41
CA ASP A 365 10.25 -0.70 9.17
C ASP A 365 10.02 0.51 8.24
N ALA A 366 9.74 1.70 8.82
CA ALA A 366 9.49 2.90 8.02
C ALA A 366 10.67 3.23 7.09
N ASP A 367 10.35 3.63 5.86
CA ASP A 367 11.33 4.17 4.91
C ASP A 367 11.68 5.61 5.25
N GLN A 368 10.67 6.39 5.67
CA GLN A 368 10.88 7.72 6.22
C GLN A 368 10.24 7.89 7.60
N VAL A 369 10.91 8.65 8.48
CA VAL A 369 10.37 9.08 9.78
C VAL A 369 10.47 10.59 9.89
N TRP A 370 9.31 11.22 10.05
CA TRP A 370 9.18 12.67 10.25
C TRP A 370 8.80 12.96 11.69
N LEU A 371 9.62 13.72 12.42
CA LEU A 371 9.40 14.06 13.82
C LEU A 371 9.01 15.53 13.93
N MET A 372 7.80 15.78 14.42
CA MET A 372 7.31 17.15 14.58
C MET A 372 7.64 17.69 15.96
N PHE A 373 8.16 18.91 15.99
CA PHE A 373 8.39 19.68 17.20
C PHE A 373 7.79 21.08 17.04
N ARG A 374 7.06 21.51 18.07
CA ARG A 374 6.50 22.85 18.13
C ARG A 374 6.81 23.43 19.50
N GLU A 375 7.41 24.61 19.51
CA GLU A 375 7.56 25.37 20.74
C GLU A 375 6.20 25.75 21.31
N ARG A 376 6.10 25.84 22.63
CA ARG A 376 4.87 26.36 23.26
C ARG A 376 4.67 27.79 22.79
N ALA A 377 3.42 28.13 22.44
CA ALA A 377 3.06 29.51 22.18
C ALA A 377 3.46 30.38 23.37
N LYS A 378 4.14 31.48 23.10
CA LYS A 378 4.57 32.42 24.15
C LYS A 378 3.36 33.20 24.71
N GLU A 379 2.38 33.45 23.82
CA GLU A 379 1.14 34.13 24.16
C GLU A 379 -0.06 33.38 23.56
N ALA A 380 -1.22 33.52 24.18
CA ALA A 380 -2.48 32.94 23.67
C ALA A 380 -2.93 33.57 22.33
N THR A 381 -2.38 34.71 21.98
CA THR A 381 -2.64 35.49 20.75
C THR A 381 -1.72 35.12 19.58
N ASP A 382 -0.74 34.23 19.78
CA ASP A 382 0.17 33.86 18.71
C ASP A 382 -0.58 33.23 17.51
N THR A 383 -0.54 33.93 16.38
CA THR A 383 -1.22 33.52 15.14
C THR A 383 -0.37 32.61 14.26
N ASN A 384 0.96 32.66 14.42
CA ASN A 384 1.94 31.88 13.63
C ASN A 384 2.98 31.26 14.57
N ILE A 385 2.80 29.99 14.90
CA ILE A 385 3.67 29.30 15.84
C ILE A 385 4.73 28.50 15.06
N PRO A 386 6.04 28.77 15.25
CA PRO A 386 7.09 28.01 14.60
C PRO A 386 6.97 26.52 14.91
N THR A 387 7.02 25.70 13.86
CA THR A 387 6.94 24.25 13.96
C THR A 387 8.00 23.64 13.05
N GLU A 388 8.78 22.73 13.59
CA GLU A 388 9.79 21.98 12.85
C GLU A 388 9.22 20.61 12.47
N VAL A 389 9.45 20.18 11.24
CA VAL A 389 9.24 18.81 10.77
C VAL A 389 10.62 18.27 10.41
N ASN A 390 11.19 17.49 11.32
CA ASN A 390 12.51 16.89 11.13
C ASN A 390 12.34 15.53 10.44
N ILE A 391 12.81 15.40 9.21
CA ILE A 391 12.95 14.13 8.49
C ILE A 391 14.17 13.42 9.08
N ALA A 392 13.94 12.69 10.18
CA ALA A 392 14.99 12.07 10.99
C ALA A 392 15.52 10.76 10.39
N LYS A 393 14.73 10.12 9.53
CA LYS A 393 15.11 8.95 8.74
C LYS A 393 14.58 9.13 7.32
N ASN A 394 15.43 8.86 6.33
CA ASN A 394 15.06 8.80 4.92
C ASN A 394 15.99 7.78 4.24
N ARG A 395 15.45 6.60 3.88
CA ARG A 395 16.26 5.52 3.27
C ARG A 395 16.74 5.86 1.87
N ASN A 396 15.94 6.63 1.13
CA ASN A 396 16.17 6.88 -0.29
C ASN A 396 16.62 8.34 -0.57
N GLY A 397 16.85 9.14 0.49
CA GLY A 397 17.19 10.55 0.32
C GLY A 397 17.91 11.18 1.53
N ALA A 398 17.98 12.50 1.52
CA ALA A 398 18.62 13.24 2.60
C ALA A 398 17.69 13.36 3.82
N CYS A 399 18.29 13.40 5.01
CA CYS A 399 17.64 13.87 6.23
C CYS A 399 17.75 15.38 6.34
N GLY A 400 16.79 16.01 7.02
CA GLY A 400 16.81 17.46 7.19
C GLY A 400 15.61 17.97 7.99
N THR A 401 15.53 19.28 8.22
CA THR A 401 14.43 19.89 8.96
C THR A 401 13.71 20.90 8.11
N ALA A 402 12.44 20.66 7.85
CA ALA A 402 11.52 21.59 7.23
C ALA A 402 10.92 22.52 8.29
N ASN A 403 10.96 23.82 8.05
CA ASN A 403 10.43 24.82 8.96
C ASN A 403 9.06 25.30 8.47
N LEU A 404 8.05 25.13 9.31
CA LEU A 404 6.67 25.55 9.05
C LEU A 404 6.19 26.55 10.11
N LEU A 405 5.09 27.20 9.82
CA LEU A 405 4.33 28.03 10.77
C LEU A 405 2.95 27.41 10.96
N PHE A 406 2.58 27.12 12.19
CA PHE A 406 1.24 26.66 12.52
C PHE A 406 0.32 27.83 12.83
N GLN A 407 -0.84 27.85 12.20
CA GLN A 407 -1.90 28.85 12.41
C GLN A 407 -3.08 28.20 13.15
N PRO A 408 -3.15 28.33 14.49
CA PRO A 408 -4.14 27.60 15.32
C PRO A 408 -5.59 27.91 14.95
N HIS A 409 -5.88 29.15 14.59
CA HIS A 409 -7.26 29.61 14.29
C HIS A 409 -7.85 28.90 13.08
N PHE A 410 -7.01 28.49 12.11
CA PHE A 410 -7.41 27.82 10.89
C PHE A 410 -7.02 26.35 10.86
N VAL A 411 -6.33 25.86 11.91
CA VAL A 411 -5.76 24.52 12.00
C VAL A 411 -4.87 24.20 10.78
N ARG A 412 -4.05 25.18 10.37
CA ARG A 412 -3.29 25.18 9.13
C ARG A 412 -1.80 25.34 9.37
N PHE A 413 -1.01 24.60 8.59
CA PHE A 413 0.42 24.85 8.42
C PHE A 413 0.66 25.65 7.13
N VAL A 414 1.69 26.47 7.13
CA VAL A 414 2.24 27.15 5.95
C VAL A 414 3.76 27.10 6.00
N ASP A 415 4.42 27.15 4.84
CA ASP A 415 5.87 27.25 4.80
C ASP A 415 6.36 28.51 5.49
N LYS A 416 7.43 28.37 6.27
CA LYS A 416 8.18 29.51 6.77
C LYS A 416 9.16 29.94 5.67
N ALA A 417 9.05 31.17 5.19
CA ALA A 417 9.97 31.71 4.20
C ALA A 417 11.43 31.54 4.67
N ASP A 418 12.24 30.90 3.87
CA ASP A 418 13.66 30.72 4.17
C ASP A 418 14.42 31.93 3.66
N LYS A 419 15.02 32.71 4.56
CA LYS A 419 15.81 33.92 4.23
C LYS A 419 16.98 33.67 3.26
N ARG A 420 17.34 32.40 3.06
CA ARG A 420 18.42 32.00 2.12
C ARG A 420 18.03 32.15 0.65
N TYR A 421 16.74 32.29 0.32
CA TYR A 421 16.25 32.41 -1.07
C TYR A 421 15.74 33.81 -1.43
N GLU A 422 15.78 34.80 -0.51
CA GLU A 422 15.43 36.19 -0.84
C GLU A 422 16.52 36.91 -1.66
N GLY A 423 17.68 36.31 -1.87
CA GLY A 423 18.84 36.88 -2.58
C GLY A 423 18.95 36.64 -4.08
N GLY A 424 17.95 36.07 -4.72
CA GLY A 424 18.01 35.66 -6.14
C GLY A 424 17.00 36.34 -7.06
N LYS A 425 16.75 37.66 -6.87
CA LYS A 425 16.07 38.51 -7.85
C LYS A 425 16.95 39.71 -8.12
N GLU A 426 17.94 39.54 -8.96
CA GLU A 426 18.49 40.57 -9.84
C GLU A 426 18.53 40.02 -11.27
#